data_2d2ae66297633d79791d961fabbdb133
#
_entry.id   2d2ae66297633d79791d961fabbdb133
#
_cell.length_a   1.000
_cell.length_b   1.000
_cell.length_c   1.000
_cell.angle_alpha   90.00
_cell.angle_beta   90.00
_cell.angle_gamma   90.00
#
_symmetry.space_group_name_H-M   'P 1'
#
loop_
_entity.id
_entity.type
_entity.pdbx_description
1 polymer ?
#
loop_
_entity_poly.entity_id
_entity_poly.type
_entity_poly.pdbx_seq_one_letter_code
_entity_poly.pdbx_strand_id
1 'polypeptide(L)'
;MHHLGLTVSNLQRSLEYYKRMFGLEPEFVTTGDGEDLSRAVGVPGAKLNFAFLRLGNGTVELLQYDNDRKDTYGLRNCDVGAPHLCFDVADIDAAYQELLGKGADFYSAPVRVADGPLEGCSFAYLRDPDGLTLEIFEQAPDRPHE
;
A
#
# COMPACT_ATOMS: atom_id res chain seq x y z
N MET A 1 -15.79 -2.61 4.22
CA MET A 1 -14.56 -3.47 4.23
C MET A 1 -13.89 -3.30 5.58
N HIS A 2 -13.31 -4.34 6.20
CA HIS A 2 -12.63 -4.20 7.50
C HIS A 2 -11.19 -3.71 7.30
N HIS A 3 -10.39 -4.45 6.54
CA HIS A 3 -9.01 -4.09 6.21
C HIS A 3 -8.61 -4.66 4.83
N LEU A 4 -7.50 -4.15 4.31
CA LEU A 4 -6.74 -4.72 3.21
C LEU A 4 -5.44 -5.30 3.77
N GLY A 5 -5.20 -6.61 3.57
CA GLY A 5 -3.97 -7.28 4.01
C GLY A 5 -2.91 -7.24 2.92
N LEU A 6 -1.68 -6.85 3.28
CA LEU A 6 -0.50 -6.86 2.43
C LEU A 6 0.61 -7.67 3.10
N THR A 7 1.06 -8.74 2.44
CA THR A 7 2.22 -9.50 2.90
C THR A 7 3.50 -8.79 2.46
N VAL A 8 4.35 -8.49 3.44
CA VAL A 8 5.62 -7.78 3.25
C VAL A 8 6.80 -8.66 3.62
N SER A 9 7.95 -8.43 3.03
CA SER A 9 9.15 -9.21 3.31
C SER A 9 9.80 -8.85 4.65
N ASN A 10 9.65 -7.59 5.08
CA ASN A 10 10.18 -7.08 6.35
C ASN A 10 9.24 -6.02 6.92
N LEU A 11 8.52 -6.38 7.99
CA LEU A 11 7.50 -5.54 8.61
C LEU A 11 8.08 -4.20 9.10
N GLN A 12 9.23 -4.23 9.77
CA GLN A 12 9.84 -3.01 10.30
C GLN A 12 10.21 -2.02 9.18
N ARG A 13 10.82 -2.50 8.10
CA ARG A 13 11.16 -1.67 6.93
C ARG A 13 9.89 -1.08 6.29
N SER A 14 8.83 -1.85 6.18
CA SER A 14 7.56 -1.38 5.62
C SER A 14 6.91 -0.34 6.53
N LEU A 15 6.87 -0.54 7.84
CA LEU A 15 6.37 0.44 8.80
C LEU A 15 7.12 1.78 8.70
N GLU A 16 8.45 1.75 8.63
CA GLU A 16 9.27 2.95 8.46
C GLU A 16 9.00 3.65 7.12
N TYR A 17 8.79 2.88 6.07
CA TYR A 17 8.45 3.42 4.74
C TYR A 17 7.08 4.11 4.76
N TYR A 18 6.01 3.43 5.20
CA TYR A 18 4.67 3.99 5.23
C TYR A 18 4.54 5.20 6.17
N LYS A 19 5.26 5.18 7.30
CA LYS A 19 5.38 6.35 8.18
C LYS A 19 6.07 7.52 7.47
N ARG A 20 7.23 7.30 6.85
CA ARG A 20 7.99 8.36 6.17
C ARG A 20 7.24 8.94 4.98
N MET A 21 6.62 8.10 4.15
CA MET A 21 5.95 8.52 2.92
C MET A 21 4.60 9.18 3.21
N PHE A 22 3.78 8.53 4.01
CA PHE A 22 2.36 8.86 4.16
C PHE A 22 1.96 9.25 5.60
N GLY A 23 2.91 9.31 6.54
CA GLY A 23 2.64 9.64 7.93
C GLY A 23 1.84 8.57 8.69
N LEU A 24 1.79 7.32 8.18
CA LEU A 24 1.00 6.26 8.79
C LEU A 24 1.72 5.64 9.99
N GLU A 25 1.05 5.66 11.14
CA GLU A 25 1.52 5.02 12.36
C GLU A 25 0.71 3.74 12.62
N PRO A 26 1.34 2.67 13.10
CA PRO A 26 0.60 1.47 13.46
C PRO A 26 -0.25 1.71 14.72
N GLU A 27 -1.50 1.23 14.72
CA GLU A 27 -2.32 1.17 15.93
C GLU A 27 -1.73 0.18 16.93
N PHE A 28 -1.21 -0.92 16.43
CA PHE A 28 -0.47 -1.91 17.19
C PHE A 28 0.45 -2.72 16.28
N VAL A 29 1.45 -3.33 16.87
CA VAL A 29 2.31 -4.36 16.26
C VAL A 29 2.27 -5.57 17.16
N THR A 30 2.04 -6.76 16.61
CA THR A 30 1.92 -7.99 17.38
C THR A 30 2.38 -9.22 16.59
N THR A 31 2.36 -10.37 17.23
CA THR A 31 2.72 -11.66 16.65
C THR A 31 1.60 -12.66 16.82
N GLY A 32 1.55 -13.65 15.94
CA GLY A 32 0.64 -14.77 16.04
C GLY A 32 1.30 -16.06 15.55
N ASP A 33 0.99 -17.16 16.22
CA ASP A 33 1.41 -18.50 15.84
C ASP A 33 0.37 -19.55 16.27
N GLY A 34 0.71 -20.81 16.07
CA GLY A 34 -0.09 -21.94 16.52
C GLY A 34 -0.89 -22.62 15.41
N GLU A 35 -1.48 -23.75 15.81
CA GLU A 35 -2.15 -24.67 14.87
C GLU A 35 -3.43 -24.07 14.26
N ASP A 36 -4.19 -23.36 15.08
CA ASP A 36 -5.42 -22.70 14.63
C ASP A 36 -5.14 -21.57 13.64
N LEU A 37 -4.11 -20.75 13.90
CA LEU A 37 -3.68 -19.72 12.96
C LEU A 37 -3.19 -20.35 11.65
N SER A 38 -2.32 -21.36 11.73
CA SER A 38 -1.79 -22.07 10.57
C SER A 38 -2.89 -22.62 9.68
N ARG A 39 -3.92 -23.21 10.29
CA ARG A 39 -5.10 -23.72 9.58
C ARG A 39 -5.93 -22.59 8.97
N ALA A 40 -6.15 -21.50 9.71
CA ALA A 40 -6.96 -20.38 9.23
C ALA A 40 -6.34 -19.65 8.05
N VAL A 41 -5.01 -19.43 8.05
CA VAL A 41 -4.30 -18.75 6.95
C VAL A 41 -3.83 -19.70 5.84
N GLY A 42 -3.99 -21.02 6.01
CA GLY A 42 -3.59 -22.02 5.01
C GLY A 42 -2.07 -22.17 4.84
N VAL A 43 -1.28 -21.78 5.84
CA VAL A 43 0.20 -21.88 5.82
C VAL A 43 0.64 -22.77 6.98
N PRO A 44 1.16 -23.99 6.71
CA PRO A 44 1.62 -24.88 7.76
C PRO A 44 2.72 -24.25 8.62
N GLY A 45 2.56 -24.33 9.94
CA GLY A 45 3.50 -23.77 10.89
C GLY A 45 3.61 -22.24 10.83
N ALA A 46 2.54 -21.54 10.46
CA ALA A 46 2.54 -20.10 10.30
C ALA A 46 3.00 -19.39 11.58
N LYS A 47 3.95 -18.47 11.40
CA LYS A 47 4.37 -17.48 12.40
C LYS A 47 4.30 -16.12 11.75
N LEU A 48 3.52 -15.22 12.33
CA LEU A 48 3.23 -13.91 11.78
C LEU A 48 3.72 -12.82 12.71
N ASN A 49 4.35 -11.80 12.11
CA ASN A 49 4.47 -10.47 12.70
C ASN A 49 3.56 -9.56 11.88
N PHE A 50 2.67 -8.84 12.51
CA PHE A 50 1.73 -8.00 11.78
C PHE A 50 1.38 -6.71 12.51
N ALA A 51 0.92 -5.74 11.75
CA ALA A 51 0.54 -4.42 12.23
C ALA A 51 -0.69 -3.92 11.49
N PHE A 52 -1.54 -3.17 12.16
CA PHE A 52 -2.63 -2.42 11.54
C PHE A 52 -2.27 -0.94 11.48
N LEU A 53 -2.40 -0.37 10.27
CA LEU A 53 -2.21 1.05 10.00
C LEU A 53 -3.55 1.65 9.61
N ARG A 54 -3.99 2.66 10.36
CA ARG A 54 -5.22 3.34 10.04
C ARG A 54 -5.01 4.39 8.95
N LEU A 55 -5.82 4.27 7.93
CA LEU A 55 -6.02 5.26 6.87
C LEU A 55 -7.37 5.92 7.10
N GLY A 56 -7.55 7.20 6.86
CA GLY A 56 -8.76 7.96 7.13
C GLY A 56 -10.08 7.18 7.07
N ASN A 57 -10.36 6.50 5.96
CA ASN A 57 -11.58 5.71 5.72
C ASN A 57 -11.36 4.19 5.70
N GLY A 58 -10.17 3.69 6.02
CA GLY A 58 -9.84 2.27 5.96
C GLY A 58 -8.71 1.85 6.89
N THR A 59 -8.34 0.59 6.78
CA THR A 59 -7.23 0.01 7.53
C THR A 59 -6.41 -0.88 6.61
N VAL A 60 -5.09 -0.76 6.67
CA VAL A 60 -4.14 -1.67 6.05
C VAL A 60 -3.53 -2.54 7.11
N GLU A 61 -3.55 -3.85 6.89
CA GLU A 61 -2.82 -4.83 7.69
C GLU A 61 -1.53 -5.20 6.94
N LEU A 62 -0.38 -4.95 7.55
CA LEU A 62 0.90 -5.43 7.06
C LEU A 62 1.24 -6.72 7.78
N LEU A 63 1.57 -7.78 7.00
CA LEU A 63 1.88 -9.11 7.54
C LEU A 63 3.25 -9.55 7.06
N GLN A 64 4.10 -9.97 7.99
CA GLN A 64 5.34 -10.68 7.68
C GLN A 64 5.22 -12.12 8.20
N TYR A 65 5.39 -13.08 7.29
CA TYR A 65 5.52 -14.49 7.64
C TYR A 65 6.98 -14.83 7.92
N ASP A 66 7.26 -15.49 9.02
CA ASP A 66 8.60 -16.00 9.36
C ASP A 66 8.86 -17.41 8.80
N ASN A 67 7.94 -17.91 7.97
CA ASN A 67 8.05 -19.19 7.29
C ASN A 67 8.86 -19.07 5.98
N ASP A 68 9.13 -20.22 5.36
CA ASP A 68 9.66 -20.28 4.00
C ASP A 68 8.68 -19.61 3.02
N ARG A 69 9.08 -18.47 2.47
CA ARG A 69 8.27 -17.61 1.61
C ARG A 69 9.09 -17.03 0.46
N LYS A 70 8.42 -16.53 -0.54
CA LYS A 70 9.06 -15.69 -1.55
C LYS A 70 9.22 -14.27 -1.03
N ASP A 71 10.42 -13.75 -1.11
CA ASP A 71 10.74 -12.39 -0.65
C ASP A 71 10.56 -11.31 -1.72
N THR A 72 10.03 -11.68 -2.90
CA THR A 72 9.85 -10.75 -4.01
C THR A 72 8.42 -10.77 -4.52
N TYR A 73 7.84 -9.58 -4.65
CA TYR A 73 6.62 -9.37 -5.39
C TYR A 73 6.95 -9.32 -6.88
N GLY A 74 6.49 -10.29 -7.65
CA GLY A 74 6.87 -10.47 -9.05
C GLY A 74 5.78 -10.11 -10.07
N LEU A 75 4.63 -9.57 -9.64
CA LEU A 75 3.54 -9.21 -10.53
C LEU A 75 3.75 -7.80 -11.12
N ARG A 76 3.50 -7.67 -12.42
CA ARG A 76 3.39 -6.37 -13.08
C ARG A 76 1.97 -5.83 -12.89
N ASN A 77 1.77 -4.53 -13.03
CA ASN A 77 0.43 -3.92 -12.88
C ASN A 77 -0.63 -4.50 -13.83
N CYS A 78 -0.21 -5.12 -14.94
CA CYS A 78 -1.11 -5.77 -15.91
C CYS A 78 -1.34 -7.26 -15.63
N ASP A 79 -0.71 -7.86 -14.64
CA ASP A 79 -0.89 -9.27 -14.32
C ASP A 79 -2.13 -9.48 -13.45
N VAL A 80 -2.90 -10.52 -13.75
CA VAL A 80 -4.12 -10.84 -13.00
C VAL A 80 -3.77 -11.11 -11.54
N GLY A 81 -4.47 -10.42 -10.61
CA GLY A 81 -4.24 -10.52 -9.19
C GLY A 81 -3.26 -9.47 -8.64
N ALA A 82 -2.64 -8.62 -9.47
CA ALA A 82 -1.82 -7.52 -8.99
C ALA A 82 -2.72 -6.43 -8.35
N PRO A 83 -2.60 -6.19 -7.03
CA PRO A 83 -3.30 -5.09 -6.37
C PRO A 83 -2.51 -3.79 -6.48
N HIS A 84 -3.18 -2.68 -6.24
CA HIS A 84 -2.54 -1.42 -5.85
C HIS A 84 -3.32 -0.79 -4.69
N LEU A 85 -2.61 -0.04 -3.85
CA LEU A 85 -3.18 0.75 -2.76
C LEU A 85 -3.15 2.21 -3.19
N CYS A 86 -4.32 2.85 -3.24
CA CYS A 86 -4.48 4.22 -3.69
C CYS A 86 -4.69 5.16 -2.51
N PHE A 87 -3.94 6.28 -2.50
CA PHE A 87 -4.07 7.38 -1.55
C PHE A 87 -4.66 8.59 -2.26
N ASP A 88 -5.78 9.07 -1.75
CA ASP A 88 -6.38 10.33 -2.22
C ASP A 88 -5.55 11.52 -1.72
N VAL A 89 -5.23 12.46 -2.61
CA VAL A 89 -4.44 13.65 -2.31
C VAL A 89 -5.14 14.91 -2.82
N ALA A 90 -4.98 16.01 -2.11
CA ALA A 90 -5.64 17.27 -2.47
C ALA A 90 -4.92 18.02 -3.60
N ASP A 91 -3.62 17.82 -3.77
CA ASP A 91 -2.76 18.42 -4.80
C ASP A 91 -1.71 17.40 -5.18
N ILE A 92 -1.84 16.81 -6.36
CA ILE A 92 -0.99 15.70 -6.78
C ILE A 92 0.43 16.17 -7.12
N ASP A 93 0.60 17.38 -7.63
CA ASP A 93 1.91 17.91 -7.97
C ASP A 93 2.73 18.20 -6.71
N ALA A 94 2.09 18.78 -5.69
CA ALA A 94 2.71 18.98 -4.37
C ALA A 94 3.04 17.65 -3.70
N ALA A 95 2.11 16.69 -3.68
CA ALA A 95 2.33 15.35 -3.12
C ALA A 95 3.44 14.59 -3.85
N TYR A 96 3.48 14.65 -5.17
CA TYR A 96 4.53 14.05 -5.99
C TYR A 96 5.92 14.60 -5.63
N GLN A 97 6.07 15.93 -5.55
CA GLN A 97 7.34 16.56 -5.19
C GLN A 97 7.77 16.23 -3.76
N GLU A 98 6.84 16.22 -2.81
CA GLU A 98 7.11 15.84 -1.43
C GLU A 98 7.60 14.39 -1.33
N LEU A 99 6.90 13.45 -1.97
CA LEU A 99 7.26 12.04 -1.96
C LEU A 99 8.58 11.77 -2.69
N LEU A 100 8.86 12.46 -3.80
CA LEU A 100 10.18 12.41 -4.46
C LEU A 100 11.30 12.88 -3.51
N GLY A 101 11.08 13.96 -2.78
CA GLY A 101 12.03 14.46 -1.78
C GLY A 101 12.28 13.47 -0.64
N LYS A 102 11.32 12.61 -0.34
CA LYS A 102 11.41 11.51 0.63
C LYS A 102 12.03 10.22 0.04
N GLY A 103 12.34 10.21 -1.26
CA GLY A 103 12.95 9.07 -1.96
C GLY A 103 11.94 8.04 -2.52
N ALA A 104 10.73 8.46 -2.87
CA ALA A 104 9.75 7.59 -3.51
C ALA A 104 10.20 7.16 -4.92
N ASP A 105 9.91 5.89 -5.26
CA ASP A 105 10.21 5.30 -6.57
C ASP A 105 8.95 5.33 -7.45
N PHE A 106 8.76 6.42 -8.19
CA PHE A 106 7.65 6.58 -9.11
C PHE A 106 7.91 5.91 -10.47
N TYR A 107 6.84 5.40 -11.10
CA TYR A 107 6.89 4.92 -12.49
C TYR A 107 7.00 6.09 -13.49
N SER A 108 6.31 7.20 -13.20
CA SER A 108 6.32 8.43 -13.99
C SER A 108 5.90 9.63 -13.16
N ALA A 109 6.02 10.84 -13.70
CA ALA A 109 5.33 12.01 -13.20
C ALA A 109 3.80 11.81 -13.29
N PRO A 110 3.00 12.59 -12.51
CA PRO A 110 1.55 12.53 -12.57
C PRO A 110 0.99 12.67 -13.99
N VAL A 111 -0.07 11.93 -14.27
CA VAL A 111 -0.79 11.95 -15.55
C VAL A 111 -2.21 12.45 -15.29
N ARG A 112 -2.64 13.46 -16.05
CA ARG A 112 -4.02 13.94 -16.04
C ARG A 112 -4.88 13.15 -17.03
N VAL A 113 -6.04 12.71 -16.60
CA VAL A 113 -7.04 12.04 -17.45
C VAL A 113 -7.73 13.06 -18.33
N ALA A 114 -7.63 12.86 -19.65
CA ALA A 114 -8.08 13.85 -20.64
C ALA A 114 -9.57 13.73 -20.98
N ASP A 115 -10.17 12.56 -20.79
CA ASP A 115 -11.56 12.29 -21.15
C ASP A 115 -12.17 11.12 -20.34
N GLY A 116 -13.47 10.90 -20.52
CA GLY A 116 -14.20 9.80 -19.93
C GLY A 116 -14.64 10.03 -18.48
N PRO A 117 -15.05 8.97 -17.77
CA PRO A 117 -15.63 9.10 -16.42
C PRO A 117 -14.71 9.70 -15.36
N LEU A 118 -13.40 9.69 -15.58
CA LEU A 118 -12.37 10.25 -14.68
C LEU A 118 -11.72 11.51 -15.25
N GLU A 119 -12.33 12.15 -16.26
CA GLU A 119 -11.80 13.39 -16.84
C GLU A 119 -11.51 14.43 -15.75
N GLY A 120 -10.33 15.04 -15.83
CA GLY A 120 -9.86 16.05 -14.90
C GLY A 120 -9.18 15.50 -13.64
N CYS A 121 -9.32 14.20 -13.34
CA CYS A 121 -8.53 13.55 -12.29
C CYS A 121 -7.07 13.41 -12.71
N SER A 122 -6.19 13.26 -11.72
CA SER A 122 -4.77 13.00 -11.96
C SER A 122 -4.28 11.85 -11.08
N PHE A 123 -3.32 11.09 -11.56
CA PHE A 123 -2.75 9.98 -10.79
C PHE A 123 -1.28 9.75 -11.08
N ALA A 124 -0.58 9.11 -10.15
CA ALA A 124 0.77 8.61 -10.35
C ALA A 124 0.98 7.32 -9.55
N TYR A 125 1.68 6.37 -10.16
CA TYR A 125 2.05 5.11 -9.52
C TYR A 125 3.48 5.16 -8.99
N LEU A 126 3.69 4.54 -7.83
CA LEU A 126 5.00 4.37 -7.20
C LEU A 126 5.11 2.96 -6.60
N ARG A 127 6.32 2.58 -6.19
CA ARG A 127 6.59 1.28 -5.58
C ARG A 127 6.87 1.40 -4.10
N ASP A 128 6.37 0.47 -3.34
CA ASP A 128 6.82 0.25 -1.98
C ASP A 128 8.17 -0.52 -1.96
N PRO A 129 8.79 -0.75 -0.77
CA PRO A 129 10.06 -1.46 -0.68
C PRO A 129 10.05 -2.91 -1.18
N ASP A 130 8.90 -3.55 -1.28
CA ASP A 130 8.73 -4.91 -1.81
C ASP A 130 8.33 -4.92 -3.29
N GLY A 131 8.14 -3.74 -3.90
CA GLY A 131 7.73 -3.59 -5.29
C GLY A 131 6.21 -3.61 -5.48
N LEU A 132 5.43 -3.60 -4.41
CA LEU A 132 3.99 -3.44 -4.49
C LEU A 132 3.65 -2.07 -5.06
N THR A 133 2.68 -2.02 -5.97
CA THR A 133 2.25 -0.75 -6.55
C THR A 133 1.38 0.02 -5.56
N LEU A 134 1.76 1.28 -5.36
CA LEU A 134 0.97 2.29 -4.69
C LEU A 134 0.53 3.33 -5.72
N GLU A 135 -0.52 4.06 -5.41
CA GLU A 135 -1.05 5.14 -6.24
C GLU A 135 -1.31 6.37 -5.38
N ILE A 136 -0.99 7.55 -5.90
CA ILE A 136 -1.56 8.80 -5.45
C ILE A 136 -2.56 9.28 -6.49
N PHE A 137 -3.72 9.76 -6.04
CA PHE A 137 -4.83 10.13 -6.90
C PHE A 137 -5.42 11.46 -6.45
N GLU A 138 -5.59 12.38 -7.37
CA GLU A 138 -6.29 13.65 -7.16
C GLU A 138 -7.61 13.62 -7.93
N GLN A 139 -8.69 13.87 -7.23
CA GLN A 139 -10.02 13.97 -7.84
C GLN A 139 -10.16 15.26 -8.64
N ALA A 140 -10.98 15.23 -9.69
CA ALA A 140 -11.34 16.45 -10.40
C ALA A 140 -12.02 17.46 -9.47
N PRO A 141 -11.79 18.79 -9.63
CA PRO A 141 -12.28 19.84 -8.72
C PRO A 141 -13.79 19.83 -8.48
N ASP A 142 -14.56 19.32 -9.43
CA ASP A 142 -16.02 19.28 -9.36
C ASP A 142 -16.58 17.99 -8.71
N ARG A 143 -15.72 17.13 -8.20
CA ARG A 143 -16.11 15.90 -7.49
C ARG A 143 -15.80 16.02 -6.01
N PRO A 144 -16.82 15.90 -5.13
CA PRO A 144 -16.58 15.90 -3.69
C PRO A 144 -15.76 14.67 -3.27
N HIS A 145 -14.80 14.87 -2.39
CA HIS A 145 -14.16 13.77 -1.64
C HIS A 145 -15.23 13.13 -0.73
N GLU A 146 -15.51 11.86 -0.91
CA GLU A 146 -16.40 11.09 -0.01
C GLU A 146 -15.67 10.65 1.27
#